data_a791001cc2394471c4b90ed92f1ddb01
#
_entry.id   a791001cc2394471c4b90ed92f1ddb01
#
_cell.length_a   1.000
_cell.length_b   1.000
_cell.length_c   1.000
_cell.angle_alpha   90.00
_cell.angle_beta   90.00
_cell.angle_gamma   90.00
#
_symmetry.space_group_name_H-M   'P 1'
#
loop_
_entity.id
_entity.type
_entity.pdbx_description
1 polymer ?
#
loop_
_entity_poly.entity_id
_entity_poly.type
_entity_poly.pdbx_seq_one_letter_code
_entity_poly.pdbx_strand_id
1 'polypeptide(L)'
;MKSAADRLRGERGYVFILALLLLLVATVVGMASVNTMTYEVRVSGNQRISEQAFFVAEAGLNEFMGRFREGVIGAISDGDPTNIDWKLFLAANMDTARRIGYSENPNHTFIQSLQTELNYGAEISHKVESGKVVTKAGLPVYVATSHGFTAEQGHKVIQAEFVKRPNLDPHAALYSKAPVRVRGTSSYITGLDQCPQDGVSKDMAGVITTTPTLTIDGGPTIEGAPSTITSSSLDLPLVDTVNYYEGLSDFGYNYTENQTLTQYLDDWGTPVVDPKDTKSPASYTGEMNIVYFNMNKVNTLTLAGQSHGAGILLVDGNLTISGGFQWYGMIVVTGVLSFTGGAEKNVTGSIMAGETATVDSETVTGGNIGIMNCSGATKKLKEGLPPLKMTWWREVY
;
A
#
# COMPACT_ATOMS: atom_id res chain seq x y z
N MET A 1 28.94 68.21 68.62
CA MET A 1 29.14 66.78 68.33
C MET A 1 27.80 66.10 68.45
N LYS A 2 27.10 65.77 67.32
CA LYS A 2 25.87 64.91 67.37
C LYS A 2 26.30 63.48 67.58
N SER A 3 25.73 62.85 68.62
CA SER A 3 26.08 61.54 69.08
C SER A 3 25.86 60.49 67.95
N ALA A 4 26.76 59.53 67.89
CA ALA A 4 26.67 58.40 66.97
C ALA A 4 25.36 57.55 67.09
N ALA A 5 24.70 57.66 68.23
CA ALA A 5 23.42 57.05 68.53
C ALA A 5 22.23 57.63 67.76
N ASP A 6 22.27 58.90 67.33
CA ASP A 6 21.19 59.51 66.52
C ASP A 6 21.25 59.14 65.05
N ARG A 7 22.44 58.78 64.54
CA ARG A 7 22.56 58.22 63.14
C ARG A 7 21.98 56.83 63.01
N LEU A 8 22.16 56.01 64.03
CA LEU A 8 21.67 54.63 64.00
C LEU A 8 20.12 54.53 64.15
N ARG A 9 19.45 55.56 64.66
CA ARG A 9 17.98 55.57 64.74
C ARG A 9 17.30 55.84 63.39
N GLY A 10 17.90 56.68 62.56
CA GLY A 10 17.38 56.95 61.21
C GLY A 10 17.55 55.77 60.24
N GLU A 11 18.65 55.03 60.36
CA GLU A 11 18.96 53.91 59.48
C GLU A 11 18.07 52.70 59.73
N ARG A 12 17.63 52.47 60.99
CA ARG A 12 16.72 51.33 61.32
C ARG A 12 15.36 51.46 60.68
N GLY A 13 14.82 52.66 60.52
CA GLY A 13 13.53 52.85 59.83
C GLY A 13 13.63 52.59 58.32
N TYR A 14 14.75 53.00 57.71
CA TYR A 14 14.96 52.77 56.24
C TYR A 14 15.15 51.32 55.89
N VAL A 15 15.90 50.58 56.71
CA VAL A 15 16.09 49.13 56.53
C VAL A 15 14.77 48.37 56.63
N PHE A 16 13.87 48.78 57.55
CA PHE A 16 12.53 48.15 57.68
C PHE A 16 11.67 48.42 56.44
N ILE A 17 11.66 49.64 55.91
CA ILE A 17 10.92 49.98 54.68
C ILE A 17 11.46 49.18 53.50
N LEU A 18 12.78 49.06 53.35
CA LEU A 18 13.44 48.31 52.31
C LEU A 18 13.12 46.82 52.37
N ALA A 19 13.12 46.25 53.61
CA ALA A 19 12.74 44.87 53.82
C ALA A 19 11.27 44.60 53.46
N LEU A 20 10.37 45.53 53.78
CA LEU A 20 8.94 45.44 53.49
C LEU A 20 8.69 45.53 51.95
N LEU A 21 9.45 46.40 51.27
CA LEU A 21 9.39 46.56 49.82
C LEU A 21 9.90 45.30 49.12
N LEU A 22 11.02 44.71 49.59
CA LEU A 22 11.53 43.44 49.08
C LEU A 22 10.52 42.30 49.28
N LEU A 23 9.88 42.25 50.44
CA LEU A 23 8.87 41.24 50.76
C LEU A 23 7.63 41.38 49.84
N LEU A 24 7.21 42.62 49.59
CA LEU A 24 6.12 42.92 48.64
C LEU A 24 6.48 42.49 47.22
N VAL A 25 7.67 42.80 46.72
CA VAL A 25 8.14 42.37 45.41
C VAL A 25 8.22 40.85 45.32
N ALA A 26 8.79 40.19 46.36
CA ALA A 26 8.87 38.75 46.42
C ALA A 26 7.48 38.08 46.42
N THR A 27 6.49 38.68 47.10
CA THR A 27 5.10 38.19 47.10
C THR A 27 4.46 38.32 45.72
N VAL A 28 4.63 39.45 45.06
CA VAL A 28 4.08 39.67 43.70
C VAL A 28 4.72 38.74 42.69
N VAL A 29 6.04 38.51 42.75
CA VAL A 29 6.75 37.58 41.87
C VAL A 29 6.29 36.14 42.16
N GLY A 30 6.12 35.79 43.44
CA GLY A 30 5.60 34.48 43.85
C GLY A 30 4.18 34.20 43.31
N MET A 31 3.28 35.18 43.44
CA MET A 31 1.92 35.06 42.86
C MET A 31 1.94 34.95 41.34
N ALA A 32 2.76 35.72 40.68
CA ALA A 32 2.91 35.64 39.23
C ALA A 32 3.41 34.25 38.78
N SER A 33 4.43 33.73 39.50
CA SER A 33 4.97 32.38 39.23
C SER A 33 3.93 31.27 39.41
N VAL A 34 3.12 31.32 40.47
CA VAL A 34 2.06 30.34 40.73
C VAL A 34 1.00 30.40 39.64
N ASN A 35 0.61 31.61 39.20
CA ASN A 35 -0.34 31.76 38.12
C ASN A 35 0.22 31.17 36.81
N THR A 36 1.46 31.47 36.47
CA THR A 36 2.12 30.92 35.27
C THR A 36 2.17 29.39 35.30
N MET A 37 2.60 28.79 36.44
CA MET A 37 2.58 27.34 36.61
C MET A 37 1.19 26.73 36.44
N THR A 38 0.17 27.40 36.96
CA THR A 38 -1.22 26.92 36.83
C THR A 38 -1.67 26.93 35.36
N TYR A 39 -1.32 27.97 34.63
CA TYR A 39 -1.59 28.01 33.19
C TYR A 39 -0.83 26.96 32.40
N GLU A 40 0.45 26.75 32.68
CA GLU A 40 1.27 25.72 32.03
C GLU A 40 0.70 24.31 32.28
N VAL A 41 0.30 23.98 33.51
CA VAL A 41 -0.34 22.70 33.85
C VAL A 41 -1.65 22.52 33.09
N ARG A 42 -2.49 23.56 32.98
CA ARG A 42 -3.74 23.50 32.21
C ARG A 42 -3.49 23.33 30.72
N VAL A 43 -2.55 24.07 30.15
CA VAL A 43 -2.19 23.96 28.74
C VAL A 43 -1.64 22.57 28.42
N SER A 44 -0.71 22.07 29.24
CA SER A 44 -0.16 20.73 29.10
C SER A 44 -1.23 19.63 29.25
N GLY A 45 -2.17 19.80 30.20
CA GLY A 45 -3.30 18.89 30.38
C GLY A 45 -4.20 18.85 29.13
N ASN A 46 -4.57 20.01 28.62
CA ASN A 46 -5.41 20.12 27.41
C ASN A 46 -4.70 19.56 26.17
N GLN A 47 -3.37 19.82 26.05
CA GLN A 47 -2.58 19.28 24.97
C GLN A 47 -2.58 17.73 25.01
N ARG A 48 -2.34 17.14 26.18
CA ARG A 48 -2.38 15.67 26.35
C ARG A 48 -3.73 15.08 25.96
N ILE A 49 -4.84 15.69 26.40
CA ILE A 49 -6.21 15.25 26.06
C ILE A 49 -6.42 15.34 24.56
N SER A 50 -5.98 16.42 23.93
CA SER A 50 -6.06 16.61 22.47
C SER A 50 -5.26 15.57 21.69
N GLU A 51 -4.03 15.28 22.13
CA GLU A 51 -3.17 14.26 21.51
C GLU A 51 -3.79 12.85 21.69
N GLN A 52 -4.31 12.53 22.86
CA GLN A 52 -5.00 11.25 23.06
C GLN A 52 -6.21 11.11 22.14
N ALA A 53 -7.05 12.13 22.01
CA ALA A 53 -8.19 12.11 21.10
C ALA A 53 -7.75 11.93 19.63
N PHE A 54 -6.63 12.55 19.24
CA PHE A 54 -6.06 12.40 17.92
C PHE A 54 -5.62 10.94 17.65
N PHE A 55 -4.83 10.33 18.56
CA PHE A 55 -4.40 8.93 18.40
C PHE A 55 -5.57 7.95 18.39
N VAL A 56 -6.63 8.23 19.14
CA VAL A 56 -7.85 7.42 19.12
C VAL A 56 -8.57 7.54 17.77
N ALA A 57 -8.65 8.75 17.19
CA ALA A 57 -9.20 8.92 15.85
C ALA A 57 -8.33 8.22 14.77
N GLU A 58 -7.00 8.30 14.90
CA GLU A 58 -6.07 7.60 14.02
C GLU A 58 -6.25 6.07 14.09
N ALA A 59 -6.48 5.52 15.30
CA ALA A 59 -6.78 4.10 15.46
C ALA A 59 -8.02 3.66 14.66
N GLY A 60 -9.05 4.50 14.60
CA GLY A 60 -10.25 4.25 13.78
C GLY A 60 -9.94 4.19 12.27
N LEU A 61 -9.08 5.08 11.76
CA LEU A 61 -8.62 5.02 10.37
C LEU A 61 -7.78 3.77 10.10
N ASN A 62 -6.90 3.41 11.03
CA ASN A 62 -6.04 2.22 10.88
C ASN A 62 -6.87 0.93 10.90
N GLU A 63 -7.90 0.84 11.76
CA GLU A 63 -8.81 -0.30 11.72
C GLU A 63 -9.55 -0.38 10.38
N PHE A 64 -10.03 0.74 9.89
CA PHE A 64 -10.64 0.81 8.56
C PHE A 64 -9.71 0.27 7.47
N MET A 65 -8.49 0.78 7.38
CA MET A 65 -7.51 0.32 6.40
C MET A 65 -7.23 -1.19 6.51
N GLY A 66 -7.10 -1.70 7.74
CA GLY A 66 -6.87 -3.11 7.99
C GLY A 66 -8.02 -4.02 7.53
N ARG A 67 -9.27 -3.52 7.54
CA ARG A 67 -10.46 -4.31 7.16
C ARG A 67 -10.69 -4.44 5.66
N PHE A 68 -9.99 -3.68 4.81
CA PHE A 68 -10.01 -3.90 3.36
C PHE A 68 -9.16 -5.11 2.90
N ARG A 69 -8.49 -5.77 3.83
CA ARG A 69 -7.76 -7.00 3.52
C ARG A 69 -8.73 -8.19 3.45
N GLU A 70 -8.58 -9.01 2.41
CA GLU A 70 -9.32 -10.27 2.30
C GLU A 70 -8.95 -11.23 3.44
N GLY A 71 -9.93 -12.01 3.89
CA GLY A 71 -9.72 -13.06 4.90
C GLY A 71 -9.67 -12.58 6.36
N VAL A 72 -9.78 -11.28 6.66
CA VAL A 72 -9.92 -10.80 8.03
C VAL A 72 -11.37 -10.85 8.52
N ILE A 73 -11.57 -11.04 9.81
CA ILE A 73 -12.91 -11.04 10.41
C ILE A 73 -13.53 -9.63 10.27
N GLY A 74 -14.72 -9.56 9.68
CA GLY A 74 -15.39 -8.30 9.38
C GLY A 74 -14.68 -7.51 8.28
N ALA A 75 -14.12 -8.18 7.27
CA ALA A 75 -13.58 -7.55 6.07
C ALA A 75 -14.62 -6.68 5.38
N ILE A 76 -14.20 -5.51 4.94
CA ILE A 76 -15.05 -4.58 4.20
C ILE A 76 -15.13 -5.05 2.75
N SER A 77 -16.35 -5.28 2.29
CA SER A 77 -16.66 -5.55 0.89
C SER A 77 -17.51 -4.42 0.35
N ASP A 78 -17.05 -3.80 -0.73
CA ASP A 78 -17.84 -2.87 -1.50
C ASP A 78 -18.44 -3.64 -2.68
N GLY A 79 -19.71 -4.02 -2.53
CA GLY A 79 -20.45 -4.81 -3.53
C GLY A 79 -20.94 -3.98 -4.72
N ASP A 80 -21.03 -2.64 -4.58
CA ASP A 80 -21.45 -1.72 -5.64
C ASP A 80 -20.64 -0.42 -5.60
N PRO A 81 -19.51 -0.38 -6.31
CA PRO A 81 -18.61 0.77 -6.34
C PRO A 81 -19.21 2.02 -7.00
N THR A 82 -20.42 1.92 -7.56
CA THR A 82 -21.15 3.06 -8.16
C THR A 82 -22.22 3.65 -7.25
N ASN A 83 -22.48 3.02 -6.11
CA ASN A 83 -23.52 3.45 -5.18
C ASN A 83 -23.10 4.72 -4.41
N ILE A 84 -23.75 5.82 -4.70
CA ILE A 84 -23.47 7.13 -4.07
C ILE A 84 -23.86 7.19 -2.59
N ASP A 85 -24.77 6.32 -2.14
CA ASP A 85 -25.27 6.26 -0.77
C ASP A 85 -24.57 5.20 0.08
N TRP A 86 -23.57 4.51 -0.49
CA TRP A 86 -22.82 3.49 0.25
C TRP A 86 -22.07 4.10 1.43
N LYS A 87 -22.35 3.57 2.61
CA LYS A 87 -21.74 3.98 3.86
C LYS A 87 -21.53 2.80 4.80
N LEU A 88 -20.51 2.92 5.63
CA LEU A 88 -20.17 1.94 6.63
C LEU A 88 -19.69 2.62 7.91
N PHE A 89 -20.01 2.05 9.06
CA PHE A 89 -19.64 2.58 10.37
C PHE A 89 -18.86 1.56 11.17
N LEU A 90 -17.77 2.02 11.79
CA LEU A 90 -16.94 1.25 12.72
C LEU A 90 -16.90 1.97 14.06
N ALA A 91 -16.85 1.22 15.14
CA ALA A 91 -16.65 1.80 16.46
C ALA A 91 -15.91 0.85 17.41
N ALA A 92 -15.06 1.39 18.29
CA ALA A 92 -14.41 0.63 19.34
C ALA A 92 -14.18 1.45 20.60
N ASN A 93 -14.21 0.76 21.75
CA ASN A 93 -13.75 1.26 23.02
C ASN A 93 -12.30 0.82 23.24
N MET A 94 -11.41 1.80 23.40
CA MET A 94 -9.96 1.58 23.51
C MET A 94 -9.54 1.15 24.92
N ASP A 95 -10.26 1.58 25.98
CA ASP A 95 -9.93 1.25 27.37
C ASP A 95 -10.12 -0.23 27.66
N THR A 96 -11.14 -0.84 27.05
CA THR A 96 -11.45 -2.27 27.22
C THR A 96 -10.97 -3.13 26.06
N ALA A 97 -10.32 -2.55 25.05
CA ALA A 97 -9.97 -3.19 23.79
C ALA A 97 -11.19 -3.88 23.12
N ARG A 98 -12.38 -3.38 23.40
CA ARG A 98 -13.64 -3.94 22.93
C ARG A 98 -14.09 -3.27 21.64
N ARG A 99 -14.26 -4.05 20.60
CA ARG A 99 -14.95 -3.59 19.40
C ARG A 99 -16.43 -3.42 19.72
N ILE A 100 -16.95 -2.21 19.49
CA ILE A 100 -18.36 -1.90 19.72
C ILE A 100 -19.20 -2.40 18.56
N GLY A 101 -18.69 -2.31 17.32
CA GLY A 101 -19.41 -2.89 16.22
C GLY A 101 -18.95 -2.43 14.82
N TYR A 102 -19.68 -2.95 13.87
CA TYR A 102 -19.58 -2.70 12.44
C TYR A 102 -21.02 -2.69 11.92
N SER A 103 -21.44 -1.65 11.25
CA SER A 103 -22.81 -1.52 10.74
C SER A 103 -22.87 -0.67 9.47
N GLU A 104 -23.73 -1.05 8.56
CA GLU A 104 -24.13 -0.23 7.42
C GLU A 104 -25.26 0.74 7.79
N ASN A 105 -25.81 0.63 9.01
CA ASN A 105 -26.87 1.52 9.49
C ASN A 105 -26.28 2.69 10.28
N PRO A 106 -26.43 3.96 9.80
CA PRO A 106 -25.89 5.15 10.46
C PRO A 106 -26.54 5.45 11.82
N ASN A 107 -27.72 4.91 12.09
CA ASN A 107 -28.44 5.11 13.34
C ASN A 107 -28.23 3.99 14.36
N HIS A 108 -27.20 3.16 14.17
CA HIS A 108 -26.94 2.08 15.11
C HIS A 108 -26.59 2.62 16.50
N THR A 109 -27.15 2.00 17.52
CA THR A 109 -27.07 2.47 18.94
C THR A 109 -25.63 2.59 19.46
N PHE A 110 -24.66 1.81 18.97
CA PHE A 110 -23.27 1.93 19.41
C PHE A 110 -22.63 3.26 18.99
N ILE A 111 -23.08 3.89 17.90
CA ILE A 111 -22.57 5.20 17.46
C ILE A 111 -22.96 6.31 18.44
N GLN A 112 -24.12 6.16 19.09
CA GLN A 112 -24.63 7.12 20.07
C GLN A 112 -23.95 7.03 21.44
N SER A 113 -23.30 5.91 21.75
CA SER A 113 -22.69 5.66 23.06
C SER A 113 -21.21 6.10 23.17
N LEU A 114 -20.66 6.73 22.13
CA LEU A 114 -19.23 7.03 22.01
C LEU A 114 -18.75 8.28 22.75
N GLN A 115 -19.54 8.89 23.64
CA GLN A 115 -19.20 10.23 24.16
C GLN A 115 -18.52 10.28 25.54
N THR A 116 -18.33 9.18 26.23
CA THR A 116 -17.94 9.20 27.66
C THR A 116 -16.65 8.44 28.03
N GLU A 117 -16.01 7.78 27.09
CA GLU A 117 -14.83 6.94 27.31
C GLU A 117 -13.80 7.13 26.19
N LEU A 118 -12.67 6.46 26.28
CA LEU A 118 -11.66 6.44 25.21
C LEU A 118 -12.15 5.59 24.04
N ASN A 119 -12.89 6.20 23.12
CA ASN A 119 -13.56 5.53 22.00
C ASN A 119 -13.25 6.18 20.67
N TYR A 120 -13.33 5.41 19.59
CA TYR A 120 -13.47 5.98 18.27
C TYR A 120 -14.76 5.52 17.58
N GLY A 121 -15.25 6.38 16.68
CA GLY A 121 -16.27 6.06 15.69
C GLY A 121 -15.80 6.54 14.32
N ALA A 122 -15.79 5.65 13.33
CA ALA A 122 -15.40 6.00 11.98
C ALA A 122 -16.57 5.75 11.02
N GLU A 123 -16.86 6.75 10.18
CA GLU A 123 -17.74 6.66 9.02
C GLU A 123 -16.89 6.55 7.75
N ILE A 124 -17.26 5.65 6.87
CA ILE A 124 -16.62 5.46 5.58
C ILE A 124 -17.70 5.55 4.52
N SER A 125 -17.44 6.32 3.47
CA SER A 125 -18.36 6.50 2.34
C SER A 125 -17.60 6.62 1.03
N HIS A 126 -18.28 6.49 -0.09
CA HIS A 126 -17.74 6.94 -1.36
C HIS A 126 -17.61 8.47 -1.37
N LYS A 127 -16.54 8.98 -2.00
CA LYS A 127 -16.47 10.40 -2.34
C LYS A 127 -17.46 10.67 -3.47
N VAL A 128 -18.42 11.58 -3.23
CA VAL A 128 -19.44 11.92 -4.21
C VAL A 128 -19.27 13.37 -4.62
N GLU A 129 -19.18 13.62 -5.93
CA GLU A 129 -19.18 14.95 -6.52
C GLU A 129 -20.18 14.99 -7.69
N SER A 130 -20.99 16.03 -7.74
CA SER A 130 -22.02 16.20 -8.79
C SER A 130 -22.94 14.98 -8.98
N GLY A 131 -23.31 14.28 -7.88
CA GLY A 131 -24.18 13.11 -7.90
C GLY A 131 -23.57 11.85 -8.50
N LYS A 132 -22.25 11.77 -8.55
CA LYS A 132 -21.51 10.59 -9.01
C LYS A 132 -20.39 10.25 -8.04
N VAL A 133 -20.07 8.95 -7.93
CA VAL A 133 -18.89 8.51 -7.21
C VAL A 133 -17.65 9.01 -7.94
N VAL A 134 -16.76 9.67 -7.20
CA VAL A 134 -15.47 10.12 -7.73
C VAL A 134 -14.58 8.89 -7.89
N THR A 135 -13.95 8.77 -9.05
CA THR A 135 -12.99 7.71 -9.34
C THR A 135 -11.60 8.26 -9.57
N LYS A 136 -10.60 7.51 -9.14
CA LYS A 136 -9.19 7.75 -9.46
C LYS A 136 -8.63 6.47 -10.05
N ALA A 137 -8.04 6.57 -11.24
CA ALA A 137 -7.59 5.39 -12.00
C ALA A 137 -8.70 4.32 -12.16
N GLY A 138 -9.94 4.74 -12.48
CA GLY A 138 -11.08 3.84 -12.64
C GLY A 138 -11.67 3.27 -11.33
N LEU A 139 -11.04 3.51 -10.18
CA LEU A 139 -11.41 2.96 -8.88
C LEU A 139 -12.11 4.02 -8.01
N PRO A 140 -13.12 3.65 -7.22
CA PRO A 140 -13.82 4.58 -6.35
C PRO A 140 -12.87 5.16 -5.30
N VAL A 141 -13.05 6.44 -5.01
CA VAL A 141 -12.39 7.13 -3.90
C VAL A 141 -13.27 7.00 -2.66
N TYR A 142 -12.71 6.46 -1.59
CA TYR A 142 -13.36 6.36 -0.29
C TYR A 142 -12.95 7.53 0.58
N VAL A 143 -13.89 8.04 1.36
CA VAL A 143 -13.65 9.03 2.40
C VAL A 143 -13.92 8.36 3.74
N ALA A 144 -12.92 8.33 4.60
CA ALA A 144 -13.07 7.90 5.98
C ALA A 144 -13.00 9.11 6.90
N THR A 145 -13.98 9.26 7.77
CA THR A 145 -14.04 10.28 8.80
C THR A 145 -14.05 9.57 10.15
N SER A 146 -12.99 9.73 10.93
CA SER A 146 -12.86 9.11 12.25
C SER A 146 -12.91 10.15 13.35
N HIS A 147 -13.75 9.89 14.34
CA HIS A 147 -13.95 10.67 15.55
C HIS A 147 -13.29 9.94 16.71
N GLY A 148 -12.33 10.57 17.37
CA GLY A 148 -11.72 10.09 18.60
C GLY A 148 -12.24 10.85 19.81
N PHE A 149 -12.62 10.13 20.85
CA PHE A 149 -13.14 10.67 22.10
C PHE A 149 -12.28 10.23 23.28
N THR A 150 -12.15 11.10 24.29
CA THR A 150 -11.50 10.79 25.55
C THR A 150 -12.48 10.92 26.73
N ALA A 151 -12.16 10.29 27.86
CA ALA A 151 -12.95 10.39 29.10
C ALA A 151 -13.10 11.85 29.58
N GLU A 152 -12.11 12.69 29.35
CA GLU A 152 -12.09 14.10 29.73
C GLU A 152 -12.76 15.02 28.67
N GLN A 153 -13.62 14.46 27.83
CA GLN A 153 -14.37 15.18 26.77
C GLN A 153 -13.47 15.75 25.65
N GLY A 154 -12.27 15.28 25.51
CA GLY A 154 -11.46 15.57 24.31
C GLY A 154 -12.10 14.93 23.10
N HIS A 155 -12.15 15.70 22.01
CA HIS A 155 -12.70 15.23 20.73
C HIS A 155 -11.83 15.72 19.58
N LYS A 156 -11.45 14.79 18.71
CA LYS A 156 -10.73 15.08 17.48
C LYS A 156 -11.36 14.34 16.32
N VAL A 157 -11.30 14.96 15.16
CA VAL A 157 -11.83 14.37 13.92
C VAL A 157 -10.73 14.35 12.89
N ILE A 158 -10.51 13.20 12.30
CA ILE A 158 -9.56 13.02 11.20
C ILE A 158 -10.35 12.54 9.98
N GLN A 159 -10.08 13.14 8.85
CA GLN A 159 -10.65 12.74 7.57
C GLN A 159 -9.53 12.38 6.60
N ALA A 160 -9.69 11.27 5.91
CA ALA A 160 -8.73 10.82 4.90
C ALA A 160 -9.44 10.25 3.67
N GLU A 161 -8.81 10.42 2.52
CA GLU A 161 -9.26 9.85 1.25
C GLU A 161 -8.37 8.68 0.87
N PHE A 162 -8.99 7.60 0.41
CA PHE A 162 -8.33 6.38 0.04
C PHE A 162 -8.81 5.88 -1.32
N VAL A 163 -7.92 5.18 -2.00
CA VAL A 163 -8.26 4.38 -3.18
C VAL A 163 -7.95 2.93 -2.86
N LYS A 164 -8.89 2.03 -3.14
CA LYS A 164 -8.67 0.59 -3.00
C LYS A 164 -7.70 0.12 -4.08
N ARG A 165 -6.82 -0.82 -3.74
CA ARG A 165 -5.93 -1.42 -4.73
C ARG A 165 -6.74 -2.11 -5.83
N PRO A 166 -6.27 -2.08 -7.09
CA PRO A 166 -6.84 -2.85 -8.18
C PRO A 166 -6.87 -4.34 -7.87
N ASN A 167 -7.80 -5.07 -8.50
CA ASN A 167 -7.82 -6.51 -8.38
C ASN A 167 -6.55 -7.10 -9.02
N LEU A 168 -5.75 -7.81 -8.22
CA LEU A 168 -4.53 -8.49 -8.65
C LEU A 168 -4.77 -9.98 -8.94
N ASP A 169 -6.02 -10.42 -9.09
CA ASP A 169 -6.29 -11.81 -9.47
C ASP A 169 -5.86 -12.04 -10.92
N PRO A 170 -4.83 -12.84 -11.16
CA PRO A 170 -4.44 -13.19 -12.51
C PRO A 170 -5.47 -14.14 -13.10
N HIS A 171 -5.74 -14.00 -14.39
CA HIS A 171 -6.63 -14.90 -15.13
C HIS A 171 -5.83 -15.90 -15.99
N ALA A 172 -4.53 -15.67 -16.14
CA ALA A 172 -3.61 -16.53 -16.86
C ALA A 172 -2.18 -16.41 -16.30
N ALA A 173 -1.35 -17.41 -16.58
CA ALA A 173 0.08 -17.30 -16.33
C ALA A 173 0.71 -16.17 -17.18
N LEU A 174 0.29 -16.07 -18.45
CA LEU A 174 0.63 -14.94 -19.34
C LEU A 174 -0.64 -14.35 -19.94
N TYR A 175 -0.90 -13.09 -19.61
CA TYR A 175 -1.98 -12.31 -20.19
C TYR A 175 -1.42 -11.16 -21.03
N SER A 176 -1.97 -10.96 -22.25
CA SER A 176 -1.64 -9.81 -23.06
C SER A 176 -2.88 -9.20 -23.71
N LYS A 177 -2.96 -7.86 -23.72
CA LYS A 177 -4.01 -7.12 -24.46
C LYS A 177 -3.78 -7.08 -25.98
N ALA A 178 -2.67 -7.61 -26.47
CA ALA A 178 -2.26 -7.61 -27.87
C ALA A 178 -1.76 -9.01 -28.28
N PRO A 179 -1.33 -9.21 -29.54
CA PRO A 179 -0.85 -10.50 -30.01
C PRO A 179 0.22 -11.12 -29.12
N VAL A 180 0.11 -12.43 -28.88
CA VAL A 180 1.11 -13.21 -28.18
C VAL A 180 1.84 -14.12 -29.14
N ARG A 181 3.16 -14.14 -29.07
CA ARG A 181 4.00 -15.07 -29.80
C ARG A 181 4.83 -15.90 -28.85
N VAL A 182 4.70 -17.22 -28.92
CA VAL A 182 5.48 -18.17 -28.12
C VAL A 182 6.27 -19.08 -29.07
N ARG A 183 7.59 -19.14 -28.91
CA ARG A 183 8.47 -19.90 -29.78
C ARG A 183 9.45 -20.76 -28.99
N GLY A 184 9.81 -21.90 -29.62
CA GLY A 184 10.91 -22.76 -29.18
C GLY A 184 10.52 -23.79 -28.16
N THR A 185 11.15 -24.96 -28.29
CA THR A 185 10.90 -26.16 -27.44
C THR A 185 11.24 -25.95 -25.95
N SER A 186 12.05 -24.96 -25.64
CA SER A 186 12.46 -24.62 -24.27
C SER A 186 11.57 -23.55 -23.61
N SER A 187 10.49 -23.15 -24.28
CA SER A 187 9.48 -22.27 -23.68
C SER A 187 8.40 -23.11 -22.99
N TYR A 188 8.20 -22.89 -21.70
CA TYR A 188 7.22 -23.57 -20.86
C TYR A 188 6.31 -22.54 -20.19
N ILE A 189 5.02 -22.57 -20.48
CA ILE A 189 4.02 -21.69 -19.87
C ILE A 189 2.92 -22.55 -19.29
N THR A 190 2.68 -22.44 -17.99
CA THR A 190 1.61 -23.22 -17.35
C THR A 190 0.72 -22.37 -16.47
N GLY A 191 -0.59 -22.46 -16.74
CA GLY A 191 -1.65 -21.93 -15.88
C GLY A 191 -2.09 -22.92 -14.80
N LEU A 192 -1.61 -24.18 -14.85
CA LEU A 192 -1.83 -25.13 -13.75
C LEU A 192 -1.09 -24.64 -12.51
N ASP A 193 -1.73 -24.70 -11.36
CA ASP A 193 -1.17 -24.20 -10.10
C ASP A 193 -0.03 -25.08 -9.62
N GLN A 194 1.18 -24.57 -9.71
CA GLN A 194 2.42 -25.29 -9.35
C GLN A 194 2.72 -25.25 -7.84
N CYS A 195 2.04 -24.37 -7.08
CA CYS A 195 2.23 -24.26 -5.64
C CYS A 195 0.89 -23.97 -4.93
N PRO A 196 -0.02 -24.96 -4.94
CA PRO A 196 -1.34 -24.82 -4.35
C PRO A 196 -1.24 -24.57 -2.84
N GLN A 197 -2.09 -23.67 -2.32
CA GLN A 197 -2.18 -23.38 -0.90
C GLN A 197 -3.30 -24.20 -0.28
N ASP A 198 -3.06 -24.71 0.93
CA ASP A 198 -4.05 -25.47 1.70
C ASP A 198 -4.63 -26.68 0.91
N GLY A 199 -3.87 -27.22 -0.03
CA GLY A 199 -4.31 -28.34 -0.88
C GLY A 199 -5.37 -27.98 -1.94
N VAL A 200 -5.65 -26.69 -2.12
CA VAL A 200 -6.60 -26.20 -3.13
C VAL A 200 -5.84 -25.64 -4.32
N SER A 201 -5.94 -26.32 -5.46
CA SER A 201 -5.38 -25.82 -6.73
C SER A 201 -6.25 -24.69 -7.29
N LYS A 202 -5.60 -23.65 -7.79
CA LYS A 202 -6.23 -22.55 -8.52
C LYS A 202 -5.70 -22.51 -9.95
N ASP A 203 -6.11 -23.49 -10.72
CA ASP A 203 -5.75 -23.57 -12.13
C ASP A 203 -6.41 -22.45 -12.93
N MET A 204 -5.66 -21.89 -13.85
CA MET A 204 -6.09 -20.82 -14.74
C MET A 204 -5.62 -21.10 -16.18
N ALA A 205 -5.94 -20.21 -17.10
CA ALA A 205 -5.41 -20.32 -18.46
C ALA A 205 -3.88 -20.19 -18.48
N GLY A 206 -3.23 -20.92 -19.37
CA GLY A 206 -1.81 -20.76 -19.62
C GLY A 206 -1.53 -19.39 -20.25
N VAL A 207 -2.21 -19.11 -21.37
CA VAL A 207 -2.10 -17.85 -22.11
C VAL A 207 -3.47 -17.28 -22.40
N ILE A 208 -3.65 -15.98 -22.16
CA ILE A 208 -4.81 -15.19 -22.61
C ILE A 208 -4.32 -14.06 -23.50
N THR A 209 -4.98 -13.90 -24.65
CA THR A 209 -4.81 -12.73 -25.53
C THR A 209 -6.17 -12.14 -25.90
N THR A 210 -6.26 -10.85 -26.04
CA THR A 210 -7.49 -10.16 -26.48
C THR A 210 -7.64 -10.10 -27.99
N THR A 211 -6.57 -10.37 -28.73
CA THR A 211 -6.60 -10.41 -30.20
C THR A 211 -6.54 -11.87 -30.69
N PRO A 212 -7.14 -12.20 -31.84
CA PRO A 212 -7.16 -13.57 -32.36
C PRO A 212 -5.78 -14.10 -32.78
N THR A 213 -4.72 -13.34 -32.59
CA THR A 213 -3.37 -13.70 -33.07
C THR A 213 -2.51 -14.23 -31.94
N LEU A 214 -2.70 -15.50 -31.62
CA LEU A 214 -1.71 -16.29 -30.88
C LEU A 214 -0.86 -17.07 -31.90
N THR A 215 0.45 -16.79 -31.93
CA THR A 215 1.38 -17.52 -32.79
C THR A 215 2.19 -18.49 -31.93
N ILE A 216 2.14 -19.77 -32.24
CA ILE A 216 2.89 -20.83 -31.54
C ILE A 216 3.79 -21.52 -32.58
N ASP A 217 5.10 -21.38 -32.43
CA ASP A 217 6.10 -21.91 -33.34
C ASP A 217 7.16 -22.73 -32.56
N GLY A 218 7.71 -23.79 -33.19
CA GLY A 218 8.85 -24.53 -32.64
C GLY A 218 8.51 -25.45 -31.46
N GLY A 219 7.23 -25.70 -31.18
CA GLY A 219 6.78 -26.69 -30.19
C GLY A 219 6.97 -26.31 -28.73
N PRO A 220 6.67 -25.08 -28.28
CA PRO A 220 6.65 -24.73 -26.85
C PRO A 220 5.60 -25.55 -26.11
N THR A 221 5.76 -25.72 -24.82
CA THR A 221 4.76 -26.34 -23.96
C THR A 221 3.88 -25.24 -23.35
N ILE A 222 2.56 -25.29 -23.62
CA ILE A 222 1.56 -24.39 -23.02
C ILE A 222 0.48 -25.24 -22.36
N GLU A 223 0.34 -25.14 -21.05
CA GLU A 223 -0.61 -25.87 -20.23
C GLU A 223 -1.53 -24.92 -19.47
N GLY A 224 -2.68 -25.41 -19.03
CA GLY A 224 -3.65 -24.63 -18.26
C GLY A 224 -5.06 -25.15 -18.39
N ALA A 225 -5.98 -24.53 -17.69
CA ALA A 225 -7.40 -24.87 -17.69
C ALA A 225 -8.26 -23.66 -18.14
N PRO A 226 -8.40 -23.42 -19.45
CA PRO A 226 -7.77 -24.08 -20.61
C PRO A 226 -6.32 -23.61 -20.87
N SER A 227 -5.60 -24.29 -21.78
CA SER A 227 -4.21 -23.89 -22.11
C SER A 227 -4.13 -22.49 -22.71
N THR A 228 -5.08 -22.12 -23.59
CA THR A 228 -5.15 -20.81 -24.22
C THR A 228 -6.57 -20.27 -24.30
N ILE A 229 -6.74 -18.97 -24.17
CA ILE A 229 -8.00 -18.25 -24.39
C ILE A 229 -7.75 -17.05 -25.30
N THR A 230 -8.67 -16.83 -26.23
CA THR A 230 -8.80 -15.59 -26.96
C THR A 230 -10.10 -14.92 -26.53
N SER A 231 -10.03 -13.75 -25.88
CA SER A 231 -11.22 -13.06 -25.37
C SER A 231 -11.07 -11.56 -25.50
N SER A 232 -12.03 -10.93 -26.18
CA SER A 232 -12.10 -9.47 -26.29
C SER A 232 -12.69 -8.79 -25.05
N SER A 233 -13.22 -9.55 -24.10
CA SER A 233 -13.97 -9.03 -22.95
C SER A 233 -13.17 -8.96 -21.64
N LEU A 234 -11.96 -9.51 -21.60
CA LEU A 234 -11.11 -9.44 -20.42
C LEU A 234 -10.32 -8.12 -20.42
N ASP A 235 -10.77 -7.18 -19.64
CA ASP A 235 -10.03 -5.94 -19.42
C ASP A 235 -9.38 -5.99 -18.03
N LEU A 236 -8.05 -6.12 -18.01
CA LEU A 236 -7.26 -5.96 -16.80
C LEU A 236 -6.82 -4.50 -16.67
N PRO A 237 -6.99 -3.87 -15.50
CA PRO A 237 -6.65 -2.46 -15.29
C PRO A 237 -5.13 -2.28 -15.15
N LEU A 238 -4.36 -2.53 -16.21
CA LEU A 238 -2.89 -2.45 -16.18
C LEU A 238 -2.40 -1.04 -15.84
N VAL A 239 -2.94 -0.03 -16.51
CA VAL A 239 -2.59 1.38 -16.29
C VAL A 239 -3.01 1.79 -14.87
N ASP A 240 -4.19 1.37 -14.42
CA ASP A 240 -4.67 1.66 -13.09
C ASP A 240 -3.82 0.98 -12.01
N THR A 241 -3.33 -0.22 -12.28
CA THR A 241 -2.39 -0.93 -11.39
C THR A 241 -1.09 -0.14 -11.26
N VAL A 242 -0.49 0.29 -12.37
CA VAL A 242 0.73 1.11 -12.36
C VAL A 242 0.49 2.42 -11.60
N ASN A 243 -0.57 3.15 -11.92
CA ASN A 243 -0.91 4.42 -11.27
C ASN A 243 -1.20 4.26 -9.76
N TYR A 244 -1.75 3.12 -9.35
CA TYR A 244 -1.99 2.85 -7.94
C TYR A 244 -0.68 2.68 -7.17
N TYR A 245 0.24 1.87 -7.71
CA TYR A 245 1.50 1.56 -7.02
C TYR A 245 2.59 2.62 -7.24
N GLU A 246 2.45 3.51 -8.20
CA GLU A 246 3.30 4.69 -8.32
C GLU A 246 3.28 5.48 -7.00
N GLY A 247 4.46 5.75 -6.43
CA GLY A 247 4.60 6.41 -5.14
C GLY A 247 4.34 5.52 -3.90
N LEU A 248 4.08 4.21 -4.10
CA LEU A 248 4.13 3.19 -3.04
C LEU A 248 5.31 2.23 -3.24
N SER A 249 6.14 2.46 -4.26
CA SER A 249 7.25 1.57 -4.60
C SER A 249 8.32 1.57 -3.51
N ASP A 250 8.76 0.37 -3.13
CA ASP A 250 9.95 0.18 -2.30
C ASP A 250 11.21 0.52 -3.11
N PHE A 251 11.18 0.22 -4.40
CA PHE A 251 12.23 0.51 -5.38
C PHE A 251 11.65 1.22 -6.59
N GLY A 252 11.92 2.50 -6.74
CA GLY A 252 11.42 3.35 -7.82
C GLY A 252 12.54 3.87 -8.72
N TYR A 253 12.41 3.65 -10.02
CA TYR A 253 13.38 4.06 -11.02
C TYR A 253 12.73 4.87 -12.13
N ASN A 254 13.36 5.98 -12.51
CA ASN A 254 12.91 6.80 -13.61
C ASN A 254 13.87 6.66 -14.80
N TYR A 255 13.31 6.57 -16.00
CA TYR A 255 14.10 6.60 -17.22
C TYR A 255 14.87 7.92 -17.32
N THR A 256 16.17 7.79 -17.52
CA THR A 256 17.06 8.88 -17.93
C THR A 256 17.74 8.48 -19.24
N GLU A 257 17.80 9.37 -20.23
CA GLU A 257 18.50 9.08 -21.47
C GLU A 257 19.91 8.55 -21.20
N ASN A 258 20.30 7.47 -21.89
CA ASN A 258 21.58 6.81 -21.78
C ASN A 258 21.87 5.99 -20.51
N GLN A 259 20.90 5.71 -19.66
CA GLN A 259 21.05 4.69 -18.63
C GLN A 259 20.77 3.30 -19.20
N THR A 260 21.83 2.51 -19.34
CA THR A 260 21.70 1.05 -19.48
C THR A 260 21.45 0.51 -18.10
N LEU A 261 20.21 0.11 -17.80
CA LEU A 261 19.81 -0.46 -16.51
C LEU A 261 20.33 -1.91 -16.38
N THR A 262 21.64 -2.08 -16.36
CA THR A 262 22.29 -3.40 -16.30
C THR A 262 22.69 -3.84 -14.87
N GLN A 263 22.36 -3.08 -13.84
CA GLN A 263 22.96 -3.29 -12.51
C GLN A 263 22.00 -3.20 -11.34
N TYR A 264 20.75 -3.55 -11.48
CA TYR A 264 19.90 -3.75 -10.31
C TYR A 264 19.93 -5.22 -9.92
N LEU A 265 21.07 -5.64 -9.35
CA LEU A 265 21.30 -6.95 -8.79
C LEU A 265 20.95 -6.88 -7.31
N ASP A 266 20.19 -7.87 -6.81
CA ASP A 266 20.15 -8.33 -5.41
C ASP A 266 19.16 -7.65 -4.45
N ASP A 267 18.63 -6.43 -4.70
CA ASP A 267 17.84 -5.73 -3.67
C ASP A 267 16.33 -6.03 -3.70
N TRP A 268 15.84 -6.75 -4.69
CA TRP A 268 14.40 -6.98 -4.88
C TRP A 268 13.89 -8.30 -4.30
N GLY A 269 14.73 -9.00 -3.56
CA GLY A 269 14.47 -10.34 -3.06
C GLY A 269 15.09 -11.43 -3.94
N THR A 270 15.46 -12.55 -3.32
CA THR A 270 16.13 -13.67 -4.01
C THR A 270 15.24 -14.91 -3.93
N PRO A 271 14.42 -15.20 -4.95
CA PRO A 271 13.68 -16.45 -5.03
C PRO A 271 14.63 -17.64 -5.13
N VAL A 272 14.26 -18.72 -4.49
CA VAL A 272 15.06 -19.96 -4.53
C VAL A 272 14.43 -20.90 -5.56
N VAL A 273 15.19 -21.18 -6.62
CA VAL A 273 14.81 -22.13 -7.65
C VAL A 273 16.10 -22.85 -8.12
N ASP A 274 15.97 -24.09 -8.58
CA ASP A 274 17.08 -24.73 -9.29
C ASP A 274 17.31 -23.94 -10.60
N PRO A 275 18.46 -23.31 -10.78
CA PRO A 275 18.74 -22.51 -11.96
C PRO A 275 18.70 -23.28 -13.27
N LYS A 276 18.73 -24.62 -13.24
CA LYS A 276 18.63 -25.48 -14.42
C LYS A 276 17.20 -25.94 -14.71
N ASP A 277 16.29 -25.81 -13.74
CA ASP A 277 14.91 -26.26 -13.85
C ASP A 277 13.93 -25.11 -13.95
N THR A 278 13.68 -24.67 -15.17
CA THR A 278 12.67 -23.64 -15.47
C THR A 278 11.25 -24.16 -15.46
N LYS A 279 11.03 -25.46 -15.14
CA LYS A 279 9.71 -26.08 -15.01
C LYS A 279 9.32 -26.30 -13.56
N SER A 280 10.20 -25.96 -12.61
CA SER A 280 9.88 -25.97 -11.19
C SER A 280 9.61 -24.56 -10.68
N PRO A 281 8.57 -24.38 -9.84
CA PRO A 281 8.26 -23.07 -9.27
C PRO A 281 9.35 -22.66 -8.28
N ALA A 282 9.72 -21.39 -8.28
CA ALA A 282 10.55 -20.81 -7.25
C ALA A 282 9.82 -20.80 -5.90
N SER A 283 10.58 -20.78 -4.81
CA SER A 283 10.07 -20.51 -3.47
C SER A 283 10.64 -19.19 -2.93
N TYR A 284 9.85 -18.49 -2.12
CA TYR A 284 10.28 -17.26 -1.49
C TYR A 284 9.61 -17.05 -0.14
N THR A 285 10.41 -16.74 0.89
CA THR A 285 9.93 -16.56 2.27
C THR A 285 10.06 -15.12 2.78
N GLY A 286 10.78 -14.24 2.07
CA GLY A 286 10.98 -12.84 2.41
C GLY A 286 9.73 -11.97 2.19
N GLU A 287 9.86 -10.68 2.37
CA GLU A 287 8.82 -9.69 2.12
C GLU A 287 8.63 -9.44 0.63
N MET A 288 7.37 -9.16 0.22
CA MET A 288 7.05 -8.81 -1.15
C MET A 288 7.33 -7.35 -1.41
N ASN A 289 8.10 -7.06 -2.46
CA ASN A 289 8.50 -5.71 -2.82
C ASN A 289 7.62 -5.12 -3.94
N ILE A 290 7.50 -3.81 -3.97
CA ILE A 290 6.95 -3.06 -5.09
C ILE A 290 8.12 -2.45 -5.85
N VAL A 291 8.40 -2.97 -7.03
CA VAL A 291 9.50 -2.50 -7.90
C VAL A 291 8.89 -1.79 -9.10
N TYR A 292 9.16 -0.50 -9.25
CA TYR A 292 8.55 0.35 -10.26
C TYR A 292 9.58 0.99 -11.17
N PHE A 293 9.40 0.81 -12.47
CA PHE A 293 10.18 1.47 -13.53
C PHE A 293 9.27 2.39 -14.34
N ASN A 294 9.49 3.68 -14.21
CA ASN A 294 8.87 4.67 -15.07
C ASN A 294 9.71 4.81 -16.35
N MET A 295 9.24 4.22 -17.42
CA MET A 295 9.88 4.25 -18.74
C MET A 295 9.21 5.26 -19.69
N ASN A 296 8.51 6.27 -19.13
CA ASN A 296 7.80 7.29 -19.89
C ASN A 296 6.85 6.70 -20.95
N LYS A 297 6.26 5.54 -20.66
CA LYS A 297 5.28 4.77 -21.47
C LYS A 297 5.80 4.22 -22.81
N VAL A 298 6.87 4.75 -23.35
CA VAL A 298 7.35 4.40 -24.72
C VAL A 298 8.76 3.82 -24.73
N ASN A 299 9.54 4.04 -23.70
CA ASN A 299 10.92 3.55 -23.64
C ASN A 299 10.96 2.09 -23.20
N THR A 300 12.10 1.44 -23.43
CA THR A 300 12.31 0.04 -23.12
C THR A 300 13.28 -0.13 -21.95
N LEU A 301 12.82 -0.80 -20.90
CA LEU A 301 13.69 -1.37 -19.88
C LEU A 301 14.30 -2.66 -20.42
N THR A 302 15.62 -2.77 -20.40
CA THR A 302 16.32 -4.02 -20.74
C THR A 302 17.01 -4.60 -19.52
N LEU A 303 16.56 -5.78 -19.09
CA LEU A 303 17.21 -6.55 -18.04
C LEU A 303 18.16 -7.56 -18.70
N ALA A 304 19.44 -7.24 -18.75
CA ALA A 304 20.45 -7.98 -19.50
C ALA A 304 21.43 -8.81 -18.64
N GLY A 305 21.42 -8.61 -17.33
CA GLY A 305 22.27 -9.33 -16.36
C GLY A 305 21.54 -10.49 -15.71
N GLN A 306 22.05 -10.90 -14.55
CA GLN A 306 21.30 -11.75 -13.63
C GLN A 306 20.41 -10.84 -12.78
N SER A 307 19.09 -10.91 -13.01
CA SER A 307 18.11 -10.10 -12.27
C SER A 307 17.14 -11.01 -11.55
N HIS A 308 16.84 -10.70 -10.29
CA HIS A 308 15.89 -11.47 -9.51
C HIS A 308 15.12 -10.58 -8.54
N GLY A 309 13.92 -11.03 -8.17
CA GLY A 309 13.09 -10.30 -7.25
C GLY A 309 11.83 -11.05 -6.85
N ALA A 310 11.15 -10.51 -5.87
CA ALA A 310 9.87 -11.02 -5.37
C ALA A 310 8.92 -9.89 -5.05
N GLY A 311 7.66 -10.04 -5.47
CA GLY A 311 6.64 -9.04 -5.27
C GLY A 311 5.93 -8.66 -6.56
N ILE A 312 5.72 -7.38 -6.77
CA ILE A 312 5.15 -6.85 -8.01
C ILE A 312 6.20 -6.01 -8.77
N LEU A 313 6.50 -6.42 -10.00
CA LEU A 313 7.34 -5.65 -10.92
C LEU A 313 6.41 -4.86 -11.86
N LEU A 314 6.50 -3.56 -11.79
CA LEU A 314 5.71 -2.63 -12.58
C LEU A 314 6.62 -1.89 -13.56
N VAL A 315 6.32 -2.00 -14.85
CA VAL A 315 7.04 -1.28 -15.89
C VAL A 315 6.06 -0.42 -16.67
N ASP A 316 6.13 0.89 -16.49
CA ASP A 316 5.33 1.85 -17.28
C ASP A 316 6.05 2.16 -18.61
N GLY A 317 5.98 1.22 -19.51
CA GLY A 317 6.64 1.19 -20.83
C GLY A 317 6.89 -0.22 -21.28
N ASN A 318 7.93 -0.42 -22.08
CA ASN A 318 8.31 -1.71 -22.65
C ASN A 318 9.34 -2.45 -21.76
N LEU A 319 9.28 -3.78 -21.73
CA LEU A 319 10.20 -4.62 -20.98
C LEU A 319 10.84 -5.67 -21.91
N THR A 320 12.17 -5.69 -21.96
CA THR A 320 12.95 -6.75 -22.59
C THR A 320 13.80 -7.46 -21.53
N ILE A 321 13.64 -8.77 -21.41
CA ILE A 321 14.42 -9.63 -20.53
C ILE A 321 15.34 -10.49 -21.40
N SER A 322 16.61 -10.12 -21.46
CA SER A 322 17.63 -10.79 -22.29
C SER A 322 18.66 -11.58 -21.46
N GLY A 323 18.78 -11.30 -20.19
CA GLY A 323 19.65 -11.99 -19.24
C GLY A 323 18.97 -13.12 -18.47
N GLY A 324 19.66 -13.66 -17.47
CA GLY A 324 19.08 -14.53 -16.46
C GLY A 324 18.04 -13.77 -15.63
N PHE A 325 16.92 -14.40 -15.36
CA PHE A 325 15.82 -13.72 -14.67
C PHE A 325 15.03 -14.68 -13.78
N GLN A 326 14.80 -14.27 -12.54
CA GLN A 326 13.98 -15.01 -11.60
C GLN A 326 13.02 -14.06 -10.90
N TRP A 327 11.72 -14.35 -10.98
CA TRP A 327 10.70 -13.52 -10.33
C TRP A 327 9.66 -14.39 -9.61
N TYR A 328 9.37 -14.01 -8.36
CA TYR A 328 8.31 -14.63 -7.57
C TYR A 328 7.22 -13.60 -7.30
N GLY A 329 6.06 -13.75 -7.92
CA GLY A 329 4.93 -12.82 -7.80
C GLY A 329 4.39 -12.38 -9.15
N MET A 330 4.13 -11.09 -9.34
CA MET A 330 3.46 -10.57 -10.52
C MET A 330 4.35 -9.59 -11.29
N ILE A 331 4.26 -9.66 -12.61
CA ILE A 331 4.89 -8.69 -13.51
C ILE A 331 3.79 -7.96 -14.30
N VAL A 332 3.81 -6.64 -14.28
CA VAL A 332 2.86 -5.79 -15.01
C VAL A 332 3.65 -4.84 -15.91
N VAL A 333 3.40 -4.93 -17.20
CA VAL A 333 4.05 -4.12 -18.24
C VAL A 333 2.97 -3.38 -19.02
N THR A 334 3.01 -2.06 -19.09
CA THR A 334 1.98 -1.30 -19.83
C THR A 334 2.17 -1.38 -21.34
N GLY A 335 3.39 -1.61 -21.80
CA GLY A 335 3.75 -1.72 -23.21
C GLY A 335 4.09 -3.15 -23.67
N VAL A 336 5.09 -3.25 -24.53
CA VAL A 336 5.57 -4.50 -25.12
C VAL A 336 6.42 -5.29 -24.12
N LEU A 337 6.15 -6.59 -24.01
CA LEU A 337 6.98 -7.55 -23.27
C LEU A 337 7.76 -8.44 -24.22
N SER A 338 9.06 -8.60 -24.01
CA SER A 338 9.91 -9.48 -24.80
C SER A 338 10.86 -10.28 -23.92
N PHE A 339 10.79 -11.60 -24.04
CA PHE A 339 11.79 -12.50 -23.50
C PHE A 339 12.72 -12.95 -24.63
N THR A 340 14.01 -12.65 -24.52
CA THR A 340 15.04 -12.98 -25.51
C THR A 340 16.31 -13.45 -24.80
N GLY A 341 17.30 -13.85 -25.55
CA GLY A 341 18.62 -14.17 -24.99
C GLY A 341 18.76 -15.57 -24.36
N GLY A 342 19.99 -16.08 -24.23
CA GLY A 342 20.40 -17.45 -23.91
C GLY A 342 20.34 -17.88 -22.46
N ALA A 343 20.04 -16.99 -21.55
CA ALA A 343 20.02 -17.33 -20.13
C ALA A 343 18.65 -17.86 -19.68
N GLU A 344 18.65 -18.59 -18.59
CA GLU A 344 17.45 -19.16 -17.96
C GLU A 344 16.56 -18.07 -17.36
N LYS A 345 15.27 -18.19 -17.56
CA LYS A 345 14.25 -17.26 -17.05
C LYS A 345 13.15 -18.05 -16.36
N ASN A 346 12.90 -17.73 -15.10
CA ASN A 346 11.86 -18.34 -14.29
C ASN A 346 10.93 -17.25 -13.70
N VAL A 347 9.65 -17.32 -14.05
CA VAL A 347 8.61 -16.48 -13.45
C VAL A 347 7.62 -17.41 -12.76
N THR A 348 7.61 -17.33 -11.43
CA THR A 348 6.67 -18.06 -10.57
C THR A 348 5.59 -17.10 -10.10
N GLY A 349 4.43 -17.15 -10.76
CA GLY A 349 3.32 -16.23 -10.55
C GLY A 349 2.60 -15.92 -11.84
N SER A 350 2.49 -14.65 -12.22
CA SER A 350 1.78 -14.26 -13.44
C SER A 350 2.38 -13.03 -14.10
N ILE A 351 2.12 -12.89 -15.39
CA ILE A 351 2.56 -11.74 -16.19
C ILE A 351 1.35 -11.13 -16.91
N MET A 352 1.27 -9.80 -16.86
CA MET A 352 0.29 -9.01 -17.61
C MET A 352 1.02 -8.00 -18.50
N ALA A 353 0.74 -8.05 -19.82
CA ALA A 353 1.28 -7.12 -20.79
C ALA A 353 0.17 -6.30 -21.45
N GLY A 354 0.40 -4.98 -21.59
CA GLY A 354 -0.55 -4.05 -22.19
C GLY A 354 -0.55 -4.10 -23.72
N GLU A 355 0.58 -4.48 -24.27
CA GLU A 355 0.77 -4.62 -25.73
C GLU A 355 1.29 -6.02 -26.09
N THR A 356 1.98 -6.18 -27.18
CA THR A 356 2.46 -7.48 -27.67
C THR A 356 3.37 -8.17 -26.66
N ALA A 357 3.12 -9.46 -26.40
CA ALA A 357 4.01 -10.30 -25.60
C ALA A 357 4.74 -11.33 -26.49
N THR A 358 6.06 -11.35 -26.42
CA THR A 358 6.91 -12.30 -27.14
C THR A 358 7.73 -13.12 -26.16
N VAL A 359 7.55 -14.43 -26.21
CA VAL A 359 8.33 -15.42 -25.46
C VAL A 359 9.08 -16.27 -26.47
N ASP A 360 10.38 -16.00 -26.66
CA ASP A 360 11.17 -16.60 -27.74
C ASP A 360 12.44 -17.25 -27.18
N SER A 361 12.44 -18.57 -27.12
CA SER A 361 13.60 -19.38 -26.74
C SER A 361 14.42 -19.90 -27.94
N GLU A 362 13.97 -19.66 -29.19
CA GLU A 362 14.69 -20.14 -30.38
C GLU A 362 15.86 -19.26 -30.80
N THR A 363 15.78 -17.95 -30.56
CA THR A 363 16.90 -17.05 -30.86
C THR A 363 18.09 -17.24 -29.95
N VAL A 364 18.04 -18.27 -29.13
CA VAL A 364 18.95 -18.50 -28.01
C VAL A 364 19.47 -19.92 -28.06
N THR A 365 20.76 -20.03 -28.24
CA THR A 365 21.47 -21.29 -27.98
C THR A 365 21.53 -21.51 -26.48
N GLY A 366 20.55 -22.24 -25.90
CA GLY A 366 20.61 -22.82 -24.58
C GLY A 366 19.83 -22.18 -23.43
N GLY A 367 18.96 -21.20 -23.67
CA GLY A 367 18.12 -20.60 -22.62
C GLY A 367 16.74 -21.24 -22.50
N ASN A 368 16.26 -21.47 -21.29
CA ASN A 368 14.92 -21.96 -20.99
C ASN A 368 14.07 -20.80 -20.43
N ILE A 369 12.80 -20.77 -20.77
CA ILE A 369 11.85 -19.77 -20.27
C ILE A 369 10.68 -20.52 -19.62
N GLY A 370 10.51 -20.34 -18.30
CA GLY A 370 9.40 -20.85 -17.54
C GLY A 370 8.51 -19.73 -17.02
N ILE A 371 7.21 -19.79 -17.28
CA ILE A 371 6.20 -18.91 -16.71
C ILE A 371 5.15 -19.80 -16.07
N MET A 372 5.04 -19.78 -14.75
CA MET A 372 4.27 -20.77 -14.01
C MET A 372 3.30 -20.10 -13.05
N ASN A 373 2.03 -20.44 -13.15
CA ASN A 373 1.05 -20.04 -12.16
C ASN A 373 1.41 -20.60 -10.78
N CYS A 374 1.31 -19.74 -9.78
CA CYS A 374 1.54 -20.08 -8.38
C CYS A 374 0.54 -19.31 -7.50
N SER A 375 -0.50 -20.00 -7.04
CA SER A 375 -1.50 -19.38 -6.17
C SER A 375 -0.91 -18.93 -4.83
N GLY A 376 0.13 -19.60 -4.34
CA GLY A 376 0.88 -19.20 -3.17
C GLY A 376 1.60 -17.87 -3.34
N ALA A 377 2.20 -17.62 -4.51
CA ALA A 377 2.82 -16.34 -4.81
C ALA A 377 1.79 -15.21 -4.86
N THR A 378 0.65 -15.44 -5.52
CA THR A 378 -0.44 -14.47 -5.61
C THR A 378 -1.05 -14.15 -4.24
N LYS A 379 -1.28 -15.17 -3.39
CA LYS A 379 -1.78 -14.98 -2.03
C LYS A 379 -0.81 -14.13 -1.21
N LYS A 380 0.46 -14.49 -1.20
CA LYS A 380 1.50 -13.76 -0.47
C LYS A 380 1.65 -12.32 -0.96
N LEU A 381 1.55 -12.10 -2.28
CA LEU A 381 1.55 -10.76 -2.86
C LEU A 381 0.38 -9.92 -2.32
N LYS A 382 -0.84 -10.47 -2.30
CA LYS A 382 -2.03 -9.79 -1.77
C LYS A 382 -1.94 -9.49 -0.28
N GLU A 383 -1.32 -10.36 0.50
CA GLU A 383 -1.11 -10.16 1.93
C GLU A 383 -0.02 -9.12 2.21
N GLY A 384 1.04 -9.08 1.41
CA GLY A 384 2.18 -8.17 1.58
C GLY A 384 1.95 -6.74 1.08
N LEU A 385 1.11 -6.56 0.06
CA LEU A 385 0.87 -5.25 -0.53
C LEU A 385 -0.24 -4.47 0.19
N PRO A 386 -0.13 -3.14 0.33
CA PRO A 386 -1.14 -2.34 0.99
C PRO A 386 -2.49 -2.44 0.25
N PRO A 387 -3.60 -2.71 0.96
CA PRO A 387 -4.92 -2.85 0.35
C PRO A 387 -5.52 -1.51 -0.07
N LEU A 388 -5.05 -0.43 0.53
CA LEU A 388 -5.50 0.94 0.30
C LEU A 388 -4.31 1.87 0.14
N LYS A 389 -4.45 2.85 -0.75
CA LYS A 389 -3.54 4.00 -0.88
C LYS A 389 -4.24 5.23 -0.34
N MET A 390 -3.66 5.84 0.70
CA MET A 390 -4.12 7.15 1.17
C MET A 390 -3.68 8.20 0.16
N THR A 391 -4.63 8.99 -0.33
CA THR A 391 -4.37 10.05 -1.30
C THR A 391 -4.36 11.43 -0.67
N TRP A 392 -5.01 11.57 0.49
CA TRP A 392 -5.12 12.82 1.20
C TRP A 392 -5.59 12.59 2.64
N TRP A 393 -5.21 13.46 3.57
CA TRP A 393 -5.74 13.48 4.92
C TRP A 393 -5.71 14.88 5.53
N ARG A 394 -6.58 15.13 6.51
CA ARG A 394 -6.58 16.35 7.33
C ARG A 394 -7.17 16.10 8.70
N GLU A 395 -6.80 16.94 9.66
CA GLU A 395 -7.55 17.13 10.89
C GLU A 395 -8.71 18.12 10.61
N VAL A 396 -9.90 17.78 11.08
CA VAL A 396 -11.09 18.63 10.94
C VAL A 396 -11.32 19.31 12.29
N TYR A 397 -11.38 20.64 12.28
CA TYR A 397 -11.57 21.45 13.48
C TYR A 397 -13.02 21.86 13.63
#